data_1581a21cc87551a279d08ba12b6f1283
#
_entry.id   1581a21cc87551a279d08ba12b6f1283
#
_cell.length_a   1.000
_cell.length_b   1.000
_cell.length_c   1.000
_cell.angle_alpha   90.00
_cell.angle_beta   90.00
_cell.angle_gamma   90.00
#
_symmetry.space_group_name_H-M   'P 1'
#
loop_
_entity.id
_entity.type
_entity.pdbx_description
1 polymer ?
#
loop_
_entity_poly.entity_id
_entity_poly.type
_entity_poly.pdbx_seq_one_letter_code
_entity_poly.pdbx_strand_id
1 'polypeptide(L)' 'MKLMIRKNAAGVLSAYVPKKDLEEPISKMDKPDMWGGMITLANGWQLELPEMSADTKLPITVDARKVND' A
#
# COMPACT_ATOMS: atom_id res chain seq x y z
N MET A 1 -3.83 0.96 -10.89
CA MET A 1 -3.89 2.26 -10.17
C MET A 1 -2.52 2.55 -9.57
N LYS A 2 -2.03 3.76 -9.78
CA LYS A 2 -0.76 4.14 -9.19
C LYS A 2 -0.93 4.52 -7.74
N LEU A 3 0.04 4.12 -6.93
CA LEU A 3 -0.05 4.23 -5.49
C LEU A 3 1.36 4.34 -4.92
N MET A 4 1.55 5.26 -3.98
CA MET A 4 2.84 5.41 -3.30
C MET A 4 2.75 4.81 -1.91
N ILE A 5 3.68 3.93 -1.59
CA ILE A 5 3.78 3.35 -0.26
C ILE A 5 4.84 4.13 0.51
N ARG A 6 4.47 4.59 1.69
CA ARG A 6 5.35 5.36 2.56
C ARG A 6 5.34 4.80 3.97
N LYS A 7 6.42 5.08 4.69
CA LYS A 7 6.54 4.71 6.10
C LYS A 7 6.88 5.98 6.86
N ASN A 8 6.09 6.31 7.86
CA ASN A 8 6.31 7.53 8.64
C ASN A 8 7.36 7.29 9.75
N ALA A 9 7.67 8.34 10.51
CA ALA A 9 8.68 8.27 11.56
C ALA A 9 8.33 7.27 12.66
N ALA A 10 7.05 6.98 12.84
CA ALA A 10 6.59 6.00 13.83
C ALA A 10 6.62 4.56 13.30
N GLY A 11 7.04 4.36 12.04
CA GLY A 11 7.07 3.05 11.43
C GLY A 11 5.75 2.58 10.87
N VAL A 12 4.77 3.46 10.74
CA VAL A 12 3.45 3.12 10.20
C VAL A 12 3.47 3.25 8.69
N LEU A 13 3.06 2.18 8.01
CA LEU A 13 2.96 2.17 6.55
C LEU A 13 1.66 2.84 6.12
N SER A 14 1.74 3.62 5.05
CA SER A 14 0.56 4.26 4.48
C SER A 14 0.61 4.20 2.96
N ALA A 15 -0.56 4.31 2.35
CA ALA A 15 -0.71 4.31 0.90
C ALA A 15 -1.29 5.64 0.46
N TYR A 16 -0.63 6.28 -0.50
CA TYR A 16 -1.08 7.53 -1.07
C TYR A 16 -1.52 7.30 -2.51
N VAL A 17 -2.72 7.73 -2.85
CA VAL A 17 -3.27 7.62 -4.20
C VAL A 17 -3.28 9.01 -4.83
N PRO A 18 -2.28 9.33 -5.69
CA PRO A 18 -2.16 10.70 -6.24
C PRO A 18 -3.39 11.15 -7.02
N LYS A 19 -3.99 10.24 -7.76
CA LYS A 19 -5.13 10.55 -8.60
C LYS A 19 -6.34 11.03 -7.80
N LYS A 20 -6.45 10.60 -6.55
CA LYS A 20 -7.56 10.98 -5.68
C LYS A 20 -7.12 11.86 -4.52
N ASP A 21 -5.84 12.20 -4.48
CA ASP A 21 -5.26 12.96 -3.38
C ASP A 21 -5.67 12.37 -2.03
N LEU A 22 -5.56 11.05 -1.94
CA LEU A 22 -6.02 10.28 -0.78
C LEU A 22 -4.83 9.56 -0.15
N GLU A 23 -4.66 9.72 1.16
CA GLU A 23 -3.64 8.98 1.90
C GLU A 23 -4.29 8.32 3.09
N GLU A 24 -4.09 6.99 3.24
CA GLU A 24 -4.65 6.22 4.34
C GLU A 24 -3.60 5.25 4.88
N PRO A 25 -3.56 5.03 6.18
CA PRO A 25 -2.66 4.01 6.73
C PRO A 25 -3.12 2.61 6.32
N ILE A 26 -2.16 1.71 6.22
CA ILE A 26 -2.43 0.30 5.92
C ILE A 26 -2.86 -0.35 7.23
N SER A 27 -4.09 -0.86 7.28
CA SER A 27 -4.62 -1.48 8.50
C SER A 27 -4.38 -2.98 8.56
N LYS A 28 -4.30 -3.65 7.40
CA LYS A 28 -4.07 -5.10 7.32
C LYS A 28 -3.21 -5.44 6.13
N MET A 29 -2.44 -6.52 6.26
CA MET A 29 -1.62 -7.08 5.18
C MET A 29 -1.76 -8.58 5.19
N ASP A 30 -1.95 -9.18 4.00
CA ASP A 30 -2.01 -10.64 3.88
C ASP A 30 -0.67 -11.29 4.16
N LYS A 31 0.42 -10.60 3.81
CA LYS A 31 1.77 -11.12 3.98
C LYS A 31 2.57 -10.17 4.87
N PRO A 32 3.56 -10.69 5.61
CA PRO A 32 4.33 -9.84 6.53
C PRO A 32 5.01 -8.65 5.86
N ASP A 33 5.43 -8.82 4.59
CA ASP A 33 6.12 -7.76 3.85
C ASP A 33 5.20 -7.00 2.89
N MET A 34 3.91 -7.27 2.91
CA MET A 34 2.85 -6.70 2.05
C MET A 34 3.00 -6.97 0.54
N TRP A 35 4.22 -7.18 0.04
CA TRP A 35 4.44 -7.36 -1.41
C TRP A 35 3.90 -8.70 -1.88
N GLY A 36 3.29 -8.70 -3.08
CA GLY A 36 2.70 -9.90 -3.65
C GLY A 36 1.41 -10.36 -2.99
N GLY A 37 0.86 -9.55 -2.10
CA GLY A 37 -0.37 -9.85 -1.40
C GLY A 37 -1.32 -8.68 -1.40
N MET A 38 -2.39 -8.80 -0.60
CA MET A 38 -3.41 -7.78 -0.52
C MET A 38 -3.22 -6.95 0.74
N ILE A 39 -3.42 -5.65 0.61
CA ILE A 39 -3.44 -4.76 1.77
C ILE A 39 -4.83 -4.16 1.91
N THR A 40 -5.21 -3.84 3.15
CA THR A 40 -6.45 -3.14 3.45
C THR A 40 -6.10 -1.80 4.08
N LEU A 41 -6.64 -0.73 3.52
CA LEU A 41 -6.44 0.60 4.05
C LEU A 41 -7.44 0.88 5.17
N ALA A 42 -7.16 1.90 5.97
CA ALA A 42 -8.05 2.26 7.08
C ALA A 42 -9.45 2.64 6.61
N ASN A 43 -9.57 3.13 5.38
CA ASN A 43 -10.88 3.51 4.82
C ASN A 43 -11.63 2.31 4.22
N GLY A 44 -11.09 1.10 4.32
CA GLY A 44 -11.73 -0.11 3.82
C GLY A 44 -11.33 -0.53 2.42
N TRP A 45 -10.52 0.26 1.73
CA TRP A 45 -10.07 -0.12 0.39
C TRP A 45 -9.13 -1.32 0.48
N GLN A 46 -9.30 -2.26 -0.45
CA GLN A 46 -8.43 -3.41 -0.58
C GLN A 46 -7.67 -3.32 -1.90
N LEU A 47 -6.36 -3.42 -1.82
CA LEU A 47 -5.47 -3.25 -2.97
C LEU A 47 -4.54 -4.44 -3.05
N GLU A 48 -4.35 -4.95 -4.27
CA GLU A 48 -3.40 -6.02 -4.51
C GLU A 48 -2.09 -5.41 -5.00
N LEU A 49 -1.01 -5.68 -4.28
CA LEU A 49 0.31 -5.14 -4.60
C LEU A 49 1.09 -6.10 -5.49
N PRO A 50 1.98 -5.57 -6.34
CA PRO A 50 2.85 -6.42 -7.12
C PRO A 50 3.85 -7.14 -6.22
N GLU A 51 4.44 -8.22 -6.75
CA GLU A 51 5.48 -8.94 -6.04
C GLU A 51 6.78 -8.17 -6.10
N MET A 52 7.35 -7.87 -4.96
CA MET A 52 8.58 -7.11 -4.84
C MET A 52 9.43 -7.70 -3.74
N SER A 53 10.70 -7.35 -3.74
CA SER A 53 11.62 -7.79 -2.69
C SER A 53 11.21 -7.21 -1.32
N ALA A 54 11.36 -7.99 -0.26
CA ALA A 54 11.03 -7.55 1.08
C ALA A 54 11.86 -6.35 1.54
N ASP A 55 13.05 -6.17 0.96
CA ASP A 55 13.93 -5.05 1.29
C ASP A 55 13.74 -3.85 0.36
N THR A 56 12.64 -3.82 -0.39
CA THR A 56 12.31 -2.68 -1.25
C THR A 56 12.27 -1.40 -0.42
N LYS A 57 12.99 -0.40 -0.89
CA LYS A 57 13.08 0.88 -0.17
C LYS A 57 11.84 1.72 -0.33
N LEU A 58 11.45 2.40 0.73
CA LEU A 58 10.31 3.31 0.75
C LEU A 58 10.81 4.74 0.87
N PRO A 59 10.11 5.71 0.32
CA PRO A 59 8.84 5.58 -0.40
C PRO A 59 9.03 5.01 -1.79
N ILE A 60 8.01 4.33 -2.29
CA ILE A 60 8.02 3.78 -3.65
C ILE A 60 6.64 3.90 -4.27
N THR A 61 6.61 4.21 -5.57
CA THR A 61 5.37 4.24 -6.34
C THR A 61 5.25 2.94 -7.13
N VAL A 62 4.12 2.28 -7.00
CA VAL A 62 3.86 1.01 -7.69
C VAL A 62 2.47 1.04 -8.31
N ASP A 63 2.24 0.11 -9.22
CA ASP A 63 0.89 -0.14 -9.74
C ASP A 63 0.23 -1.21 -8.89
N ALA A 64 -0.89 -0.84 -8.28
CA ALA A 64 -1.69 -1.76 -7.48
C ALA A 64 -3.06 -1.92 -8.12
N ARG A 65 -3.70 -3.05 -7.85
CA ARG A 65 -5.04 -3.30 -8.35
C ARG A 65 -6.03 -3.18 -7.20
N LYS A 66 -7.04 -2.33 -7.41
CA LYS A 66 -8.11 -2.20 -6.42
C LYS A 66 -9.04 -3.40 -6.54
N VAL A 67 -9.22 -4.12 -5.46
CA VAL A 67 -9.95 -5.39 -5.45
C VAL A 67 -11.44 -5.18 -5.22
N ASN A 68 -11.80 -4.17 -4.44
CA ASN A 68 -13.21 -3.86 -4.18
C ASN A 68 -13.48 -2.40 -4.50
N ASP A 69 -14.70 -2.10 -4.85
CA ASP A 69 -15.14 -0.74 -5.15
C ASP A 69 -15.82 -0.09 -3.95
#